data_16158f203894279bdbceb10d1cb38ef3
#
_entry.id   16158f203894279bdbceb10d1cb38ef3
#
_cell.length_a   1.000
_cell.length_b   1.000
_cell.length_c   1.000
_cell.angle_alpha   90.00
_cell.angle_beta   90.00
_cell.angle_gamma   90.00
#
_symmetry.space_group_name_H-M   'P 1'
#
loop_
_entity.id
_entity.type
_entity.pdbx_description
1 polymer ?
#
loop_
_entity_poly.entity_id
_entity_poly.type
_entity_poly.pdbx_seq_one_letter_code
_entity_poly.pdbx_strand_id
1 'polypeptide(L)'
;MDKNLLAYCWKHKLATTQNQDIEIIDGGLMNNRERSVMFFNSKVKVKGTLWVGYTLILEKASDWYLLHWDTDKMADSIVLVAVGEHDTDIIRASDKEYVPMLDMEVPEAVTTSFEEIISDHTKCWENIKANVSTLVKHAYIAALQTESLENMVEVVRKEMQGKTYRQVVAYTTVFVRLLNKVKGITVDEDALTNLSDKTNFGFDDCESTVRHLKKYIKHVNGKPLNSQKVAEIMGRAYVPVSFAYGRSINDEGPCDLAFYIMEVCYPERTEAVKRMKGYGFSSPTLGDSMGVNALMGKCMGCDCINCRFALAYIKNKMNG
;
A
#
# COMPACT_ATOMS: atom_id res chain seq x y z
N MET A 1 -21.80 -3.87 -18.39
CA MET A 1 -21.10 -3.60 -17.09
C MET A 1 -19.65 -3.36 -17.43
N ASP A 2 -18.99 -2.34 -16.81
CA ASP A 2 -17.62 -1.95 -17.15
C ASP A 2 -16.60 -3.05 -16.83
N LYS A 3 -15.68 -3.34 -17.77
CA LYS A 3 -14.65 -4.40 -17.63
C LYS A 3 -13.72 -4.20 -16.43
N ASN A 4 -13.46 -2.95 -16.02
CA ASN A 4 -12.61 -2.67 -14.88
C ASN A 4 -13.31 -3.02 -13.57
N LEU A 5 -14.62 -2.78 -13.49
CA LEU A 5 -15.45 -3.22 -12.37
C LEU A 5 -15.46 -4.74 -12.26
N LEU A 6 -15.68 -5.45 -13.39
CA LEU A 6 -15.66 -6.92 -13.43
C LEU A 6 -14.30 -7.47 -12.99
N ALA A 7 -13.21 -6.90 -13.52
CA ALA A 7 -11.85 -7.26 -13.15
C ALA A 7 -11.56 -6.99 -11.65
N TYR A 8 -12.08 -5.88 -11.14
CA TYR A 8 -12.02 -5.56 -9.71
C TYR A 8 -12.74 -6.61 -8.87
N CYS A 9 -13.96 -6.96 -9.27
CA CYS A 9 -14.77 -7.97 -8.59
C CYS A 9 -14.14 -9.36 -8.65
N TRP A 10 -13.58 -9.74 -9.78
CA TRP A 10 -12.83 -10.99 -9.93
C TRP A 10 -11.65 -11.04 -8.97
N LYS A 11 -10.80 -10.03 -9.00
CA LYS A 11 -9.59 -9.95 -8.18
C LYS A 11 -9.88 -10.01 -6.69
N HIS A 12 -10.93 -9.34 -6.24
CA HIS A 12 -11.24 -9.20 -4.82
C HIS A 12 -12.36 -10.13 -4.34
N LYS A 13 -12.84 -11.03 -5.20
CA LYS A 13 -13.91 -12.00 -4.92
C LYS A 13 -15.17 -11.31 -4.39
N LEU A 14 -15.59 -10.23 -5.06
CA LEU A 14 -16.76 -9.42 -4.68
C LEU A 14 -18.01 -9.75 -5.53
N ALA A 15 -17.87 -10.47 -6.63
CA ALA A 15 -19.00 -10.96 -7.42
C ALA A 15 -19.44 -12.33 -6.92
N THR A 16 -20.74 -12.59 -6.98
CA THR A 16 -21.27 -13.93 -6.86
C THR A 16 -21.22 -14.63 -8.22
N THR A 17 -20.96 -15.92 -8.21
CA THR A 17 -20.84 -16.73 -9.42
C THR A 17 -21.81 -17.88 -9.31
N GLN A 18 -22.68 -18.05 -10.31
CA GLN A 18 -23.74 -19.06 -10.30
C GLN A 18 -23.43 -20.24 -11.24
N ASN A 19 -22.23 -20.80 -11.15
CA ASN A 19 -21.97 -22.01 -11.92
C ASN A 19 -21.46 -23.13 -11.00
N GLN A 20 -22.28 -24.17 -10.79
CA GLN A 20 -21.95 -25.31 -9.91
C GLN A 20 -20.81 -26.17 -10.45
N ASP A 21 -20.54 -26.10 -11.76
CA ASP A 21 -19.52 -26.90 -12.43
C ASP A 21 -18.15 -26.24 -12.44
N ILE A 22 -18.08 -24.99 -12.00
CA ILE A 22 -16.83 -24.19 -12.01
C ILE A 22 -16.43 -23.76 -10.60
N GLU A 23 -15.26 -24.21 -10.15
CA GLU A 23 -14.64 -23.82 -8.88
C GLU A 23 -13.39 -23.00 -9.14
N ILE A 24 -13.30 -21.78 -8.59
CA ILE A 24 -12.12 -20.92 -8.69
C ILE A 24 -11.18 -21.23 -7.52
N ILE A 25 -10.07 -21.90 -7.80
CA ILE A 25 -9.05 -22.22 -6.80
C ILE A 25 -8.13 -21.01 -6.61
N ASP A 26 -7.66 -20.40 -7.71
CA ASP A 26 -6.81 -19.23 -7.73
C ASP A 26 -7.20 -18.32 -8.89
N GLY A 27 -7.57 -17.07 -8.61
CA GLY A 27 -7.97 -16.10 -9.62
C GLY A 27 -6.85 -15.65 -10.57
N GLY A 28 -5.60 -15.96 -10.23
CA GLY A 28 -4.44 -15.59 -11.02
C GLY A 28 -3.92 -14.17 -10.79
N LEU A 29 -2.92 -13.80 -11.56
CA LEU A 29 -2.27 -12.50 -11.52
C LEU A 29 -2.76 -11.61 -12.67
N MET A 30 -3.23 -10.42 -12.36
CA MET A 30 -3.79 -9.50 -13.35
C MET A 30 -2.70 -9.01 -14.32
N ASN A 31 -3.05 -9.02 -15.60
CA ASN A 31 -2.27 -8.42 -16.67
C ASN A 31 -3.20 -7.56 -17.54
N ASN A 32 -3.06 -6.25 -17.42
CA ASN A 32 -3.79 -5.30 -18.27
C ASN A 32 -3.14 -5.23 -19.65
N ARG A 33 -3.91 -5.58 -20.67
CA ARG A 33 -3.56 -5.35 -22.08
C ARG A 33 -4.52 -4.33 -22.67
N GLU A 34 -4.09 -3.63 -23.71
CA GLU A 34 -4.89 -2.59 -24.37
C GLU A 34 -6.30 -3.07 -24.75
N ARG A 35 -6.41 -4.34 -25.13
CA ARG A 35 -7.64 -4.94 -25.69
C ARG A 35 -8.56 -5.52 -24.62
N SER A 36 -8.00 -6.03 -23.50
CA SER A 36 -8.77 -6.74 -22.47
C SER A 36 -8.01 -6.91 -21.15
N VAL A 37 -8.76 -7.22 -20.09
CA VAL A 37 -8.17 -7.58 -18.80
C VAL A 37 -8.07 -9.09 -18.70
N MET A 38 -6.88 -9.60 -18.42
CA MET A 38 -6.61 -11.02 -18.24
C MET A 38 -5.91 -11.29 -16.92
N PHE A 39 -6.16 -12.48 -16.39
CA PHE A 39 -5.47 -13.02 -15.22
C PHE A 39 -4.72 -14.28 -15.65
N PHE A 40 -3.40 -14.27 -15.57
CA PHE A 40 -2.56 -15.41 -15.90
C PHE A 40 -2.30 -16.30 -14.68
N ASN A 41 -1.95 -17.57 -14.92
CA ASN A 41 -1.82 -18.59 -13.90
C ASN A 41 -3.07 -18.78 -13.04
N SER A 42 -4.24 -18.49 -13.60
CA SER A 42 -5.51 -18.85 -12.96
C SER A 42 -5.63 -20.35 -12.84
N LYS A 43 -6.13 -20.82 -11.70
CA LYS A 43 -6.41 -22.23 -11.42
C LYS A 43 -7.88 -22.38 -11.20
N VAL A 44 -8.53 -23.05 -12.15
CA VAL A 44 -9.98 -23.30 -12.12
C VAL A 44 -10.26 -24.78 -12.26
N LYS A 45 -11.29 -25.25 -11.57
CA LYS A 45 -11.79 -26.60 -11.74
C LYS A 45 -13.08 -26.53 -12.55
N VAL A 46 -13.10 -27.19 -13.67
CA VAL A 46 -14.29 -27.29 -14.54
C VAL A 46 -14.72 -28.74 -14.58
N LYS A 47 -15.94 -29.04 -14.15
CA LYS A 47 -16.47 -30.43 -14.06
C LYS A 47 -15.50 -31.40 -13.36
N GLY A 48 -14.84 -30.93 -12.28
CA GLY A 48 -13.91 -31.73 -11.50
C GLY A 48 -12.46 -31.77 -12.04
N THR A 49 -12.21 -31.32 -13.28
CA THR A 49 -10.86 -31.28 -13.86
C THR A 49 -10.17 -29.94 -13.58
N LEU A 50 -8.95 -29.99 -13.06
CA LEU A 50 -8.14 -28.80 -12.79
C LEU A 50 -7.51 -28.29 -14.08
N TRP A 51 -7.75 -27.02 -14.38
CA TRP A 51 -7.14 -26.30 -15.50
C TRP A 51 -6.27 -25.15 -14.96
N VAL A 52 -5.13 -24.94 -15.60
CA VAL A 52 -4.22 -23.83 -15.29
C VAL A 52 -3.95 -23.04 -16.58
N GLY A 53 -4.24 -21.75 -16.58
CA GLY A 53 -4.11 -20.93 -17.78
C GLY A 53 -4.53 -19.49 -17.53
N TYR A 54 -5.11 -18.86 -18.54
CA TYR A 54 -5.60 -17.48 -18.43
C TYR A 54 -7.12 -17.46 -18.16
N THR A 55 -7.53 -16.55 -17.29
CA THR A 55 -8.94 -16.10 -17.21
C THR A 55 -9.05 -14.75 -17.92
N LEU A 56 -9.95 -14.69 -18.89
CA LEU A 56 -10.27 -13.46 -19.62
C LEU A 56 -11.52 -12.82 -19.03
N ILE A 57 -11.51 -11.50 -18.84
CA ILE A 57 -12.67 -10.73 -18.37
C ILE A 57 -13.26 -9.97 -19.55
N LEU A 58 -14.54 -10.17 -19.79
CA LEU A 58 -15.30 -9.50 -20.85
C LEU A 58 -16.55 -8.85 -20.28
N GLU A 59 -17.00 -7.75 -20.90
CA GLU A 59 -18.27 -7.12 -20.54
C GLU A 59 -19.44 -7.97 -21.01
N LYS A 60 -19.34 -8.47 -22.25
CA LYS A 60 -20.29 -9.40 -22.87
C LYS A 60 -19.54 -10.59 -23.49
N ALA A 61 -20.17 -11.72 -23.58
CA ALA A 61 -19.60 -12.89 -24.23
C ALA A 61 -19.32 -12.62 -25.72
N SER A 62 -20.17 -11.85 -26.41
CA SER A 62 -19.99 -11.44 -27.82
C SER A 62 -18.71 -10.60 -28.05
N ASP A 63 -18.15 -9.97 -27.03
CA ASP A 63 -16.87 -9.25 -27.14
C ASP A 63 -15.71 -10.19 -27.50
N TRP A 64 -15.83 -11.47 -27.27
CA TRP A 64 -14.88 -12.48 -27.74
C TRP A 64 -14.64 -12.37 -29.24
N TYR A 65 -15.71 -12.27 -30.00
CA TYR A 65 -15.67 -12.17 -31.46
C TYR A 65 -15.33 -10.75 -31.92
N LEU A 66 -15.89 -9.72 -31.27
CA LEU A 66 -15.60 -8.31 -31.58
C LEU A 66 -14.14 -7.96 -31.38
N LEU A 67 -13.49 -8.52 -30.38
CA LEU A 67 -12.09 -8.29 -30.07
C LEU A 67 -11.15 -9.30 -30.75
N HIS A 68 -11.69 -10.16 -31.65
CA HIS A 68 -10.94 -11.14 -32.40
C HIS A 68 -10.16 -12.17 -31.57
N TRP A 69 -10.71 -12.55 -30.41
CA TRP A 69 -10.14 -13.63 -29.60
C TRP A 69 -10.35 -14.99 -30.26
N ASP A 70 -11.41 -15.15 -31.03
CA ASP A 70 -11.72 -16.36 -31.81
C ASP A 70 -10.61 -16.74 -32.83
N THR A 71 -9.80 -15.78 -33.27
CA THR A 71 -8.70 -15.97 -34.20
C THR A 71 -7.32 -15.80 -33.58
N ASP A 72 -7.24 -15.41 -32.29
CA ASP A 72 -5.98 -15.19 -31.58
C ASP A 72 -5.43 -16.50 -31.02
N LYS A 73 -4.18 -16.83 -31.31
CA LYS A 73 -3.50 -18.03 -30.78
C LYS A 73 -3.43 -18.06 -29.26
N MET A 74 -3.49 -16.91 -28.59
CA MET A 74 -3.53 -16.86 -27.13
C MET A 74 -4.84 -17.43 -26.56
N ALA A 75 -5.90 -17.50 -27.34
CA ALA A 75 -7.16 -18.10 -26.93
C ALA A 75 -7.00 -19.56 -26.49
N ASP A 76 -6.00 -20.28 -27.02
CA ASP A 76 -5.71 -21.65 -26.62
C ASP A 76 -5.23 -21.78 -25.18
N SER A 77 -4.73 -20.72 -24.60
CA SER A 77 -4.32 -20.66 -23.19
C SER A 77 -5.41 -20.15 -22.25
N ILE A 78 -6.56 -19.72 -22.77
CA ILE A 78 -7.69 -19.25 -21.98
C ILE A 78 -8.50 -20.48 -21.50
N VAL A 79 -8.52 -20.66 -20.18
CA VAL A 79 -9.22 -21.78 -19.53
C VAL A 79 -10.58 -21.37 -19.00
N LEU A 80 -10.85 -20.07 -18.88
CA LEU A 80 -12.10 -19.52 -18.40
C LEU A 80 -12.33 -18.13 -18.96
N VAL A 81 -13.56 -17.82 -19.33
CA VAL A 81 -14.01 -16.45 -19.62
C VAL A 81 -15.03 -16.04 -18.56
N ALA A 82 -14.75 -14.97 -17.82
CA ALA A 82 -15.70 -14.40 -16.88
C ALA A 82 -16.39 -13.20 -17.53
N VAL A 83 -17.71 -13.20 -17.56
CA VAL A 83 -18.55 -12.24 -18.29
C VAL A 83 -19.52 -11.51 -17.39
N GLY A 84 -19.81 -10.25 -17.72
CA GLY A 84 -20.89 -9.50 -17.10
C GLY A 84 -22.26 -9.78 -17.72
N GLU A 85 -22.28 -10.17 -18.99
CA GLU A 85 -23.51 -10.54 -19.73
C GLU A 85 -23.21 -11.72 -20.66
N HIS A 86 -23.96 -12.79 -20.49
CA HIS A 86 -23.89 -14.00 -21.31
C HIS A 86 -24.87 -13.89 -22.45
N ASP A 87 -24.51 -13.22 -23.52
CA ASP A 87 -25.35 -12.98 -24.69
C ASP A 87 -25.11 -13.99 -25.84
N THR A 88 -24.05 -14.78 -25.78
CA THR A 88 -23.72 -15.82 -26.77
C THR A 88 -22.75 -16.84 -26.18
N ASP A 89 -22.70 -18.02 -26.79
CA ASP A 89 -21.67 -19.02 -26.48
C ASP A 89 -20.34 -18.68 -27.14
N ILE A 90 -19.25 -19.03 -26.46
CA ILE A 90 -17.87 -18.79 -26.91
C ILE A 90 -17.28 -20.12 -27.40
N ILE A 91 -16.83 -20.13 -28.68
CA ILE A 91 -16.16 -21.28 -29.29
C ILE A 91 -14.73 -20.93 -29.63
N ARG A 92 -13.80 -21.79 -29.22
CA ARG A 92 -12.39 -21.70 -29.58
C ARG A 92 -12.17 -22.16 -31.02
N ALA A 93 -11.37 -21.39 -31.80
CA ALA A 93 -11.17 -21.70 -33.20
C ALA A 93 -10.29 -22.92 -33.43
N SER A 94 -9.36 -23.21 -32.57
CA SER A 94 -8.35 -24.27 -32.72
C SER A 94 -8.93 -25.68 -32.64
N ASP A 95 -9.81 -25.92 -31.66
CA ASP A 95 -10.40 -27.24 -31.34
C ASP A 95 -11.90 -27.32 -31.55
N LYS A 96 -12.56 -26.19 -31.83
CA LYS A 96 -14.00 -26.04 -31.94
C LYS A 96 -14.77 -26.39 -30.68
N GLU A 97 -14.09 -26.39 -29.53
CA GLU A 97 -14.72 -26.65 -28.23
C GLU A 97 -15.25 -25.35 -27.61
N TYR A 98 -16.28 -25.50 -26.76
CA TYR A 98 -16.79 -24.40 -25.98
C TYR A 98 -15.79 -23.98 -24.91
N VAL A 99 -15.52 -22.67 -24.82
CA VAL A 99 -14.72 -22.13 -23.72
C VAL A 99 -15.59 -22.05 -22.48
N PRO A 100 -15.16 -22.58 -21.34
CA PRO A 100 -15.89 -22.43 -20.09
C PRO A 100 -16.16 -20.97 -19.76
N MET A 101 -17.42 -20.63 -19.46
CA MET A 101 -17.84 -19.28 -19.10
C MET A 101 -18.39 -19.25 -17.69
N LEU A 102 -18.18 -18.10 -17.04
CA LEU A 102 -18.65 -17.82 -15.69
C LEU A 102 -19.35 -16.47 -15.67
N ASP A 103 -20.64 -16.48 -15.37
CA ASP A 103 -21.43 -15.26 -15.23
C ASP A 103 -21.10 -14.59 -13.89
N MET A 104 -20.82 -13.30 -13.95
CA MET A 104 -20.46 -12.49 -12.78
C MET A 104 -21.63 -11.60 -12.39
N GLU A 105 -22.27 -11.90 -11.28
CA GLU A 105 -23.26 -11.03 -10.66
C GLU A 105 -22.56 -10.09 -9.67
N VAL A 106 -22.53 -8.81 -10.00
CA VAL A 106 -21.92 -7.80 -9.14
C VAL A 106 -22.99 -7.14 -8.28
N PRO A 107 -22.87 -7.17 -6.93
CA PRO A 107 -23.82 -6.51 -6.06
C PRO A 107 -23.92 -5.00 -6.35
N GLU A 108 -25.12 -4.43 -6.29
CA GLU A 108 -25.35 -3.01 -6.56
C GLU A 108 -24.50 -2.09 -5.66
N ALA A 109 -24.34 -2.45 -4.40
CA ALA A 109 -23.48 -1.70 -3.46
C ALA A 109 -22.03 -1.66 -3.92
N VAL A 110 -21.51 -2.70 -4.59
CA VAL A 110 -20.15 -2.70 -5.15
C VAL A 110 -20.08 -1.80 -6.37
N THR A 111 -21.06 -1.89 -7.27
CA THR A 111 -21.14 -1.07 -8.48
C THR A 111 -21.16 0.42 -8.12
N THR A 112 -22.10 0.82 -7.27
CA THR A 112 -22.26 2.21 -6.82
C THR A 112 -20.99 2.73 -6.16
N SER A 113 -20.41 1.95 -5.24
CA SER A 113 -19.19 2.36 -4.52
C SER A 113 -17.97 2.45 -5.44
N PHE A 114 -17.86 1.60 -6.44
CA PHE A 114 -16.79 1.63 -7.43
C PHE A 114 -16.91 2.87 -8.33
N GLU A 115 -18.13 3.21 -8.79
CA GLU A 115 -18.41 4.42 -9.56
C GLU A 115 -18.12 5.69 -8.75
N GLU A 116 -18.47 5.71 -7.46
CA GLU A 116 -18.13 6.81 -6.55
C GLU A 116 -16.61 7.01 -6.46
N ILE A 117 -15.82 5.93 -6.36
CA ILE A 117 -14.35 6.00 -6.28
C ILE A 117 -13.74 6.47 -7.60
N ILE A 118 -14.27 6.03 -8.73
CA ILE A 118 -13.77 6.45 -10.05
C ILE A 118 -14.07 7.90 -10.32
N SER A 119 -15.27 8.37 -9.93
CA SER A 119 -15.66 9.78 -10.09
C SER A 119 -14.90 10.71 -9.15
N ASP A 120 -14.62 10.25 -7.93
CA ASP A 120 -13.85 10.98 -6.93
C ASP A 120 -12.97 10.03 -6.11
N HIS A 121 -11.71 9.91 -6.49
CA HIS A 121 -10.72 9.05 -5.81
C HIS A 121 -10.53 9.39 -4.33
N THR A 122 -10.99 10.56 -3.88
CA THR A 122 -10.90 10.95 -2.48
C THR A 122 -11.97 10.30 -1.61
N LYS A 123 -13.01 9.73 -2.21
CA LYS A 123 -14.10 9.03 -1.48
C LYS A 123 -13.59 7.86 -0.65
N CYS A 124 -12.61 7.08 -1.16
CA CYS A 124 -12.01 6.01 -0.37
C CYS A 124 -11.34 6.50 0.93
N TRP A 125 -11.08 7.80 1.06
CA TRP A 125 -10.48 8.40 2.25
C TRP A 125 -11.50 8.66 3.37
N GLU A 126 -12.79 8.67 3.07
CA GLU A 126 -13.84 8.83 4.11
C GLU A 126 -13.77 7.71 5.15
N ASN A 127 -13.38 6.52 4.74
CA ASN A 127 -13.17 5.38 5.63
C ASN A 127 -11.86 5.43 6.42
N ILE A 128 -10.87 6.16 5.94
CA ILE A 128 -9.62 6.33 6.65
C ILE A 128 -9.87 7.04 7.99
N LYS A 129 -10.88 7.91 8.08
CA LYS A 129 -11.27 8.58 9.33
C LYS A 129 -11.63 7.61 10.46
N ALA A 130 -12.25 6.48 10.16
CA ALA A 130 -12.71 5.52 11.15
C ALA A 130 -11.62 4.56 11.64
N ASN A 131 -10.58 4.29 10.82
CA ASN A 131 -9.53 3.31 11.08
C ASN A 131 -8.11 3.85 10.80
N VAL A 132 -7.92 5.16 10.95
CA VAL A 132 -6.69 5.89 10.56
C VAL A 132 -5.43 5.26 11.12
N SER A 133 -5.41 4.89 12.40
CA SER A 133 -4.18 4.41 13.03
C SER A 133 -3.64 3.11 12.40
N THR A 134 -4.51 2.15 12.12
CA THR A 134 -4.10 0.84 11.60
C THR A 134 -3.84 0.85 10.10
N LEU A 135 -4.72 1.51 9.31
CA LEU A 135 -4.57 1.57 7.86
C LEU A 135 -3.41 2.46 7.42
N VAL A 136 -3.19 3.57 8.12
CA VAL A 136 -2.07 4.48 7.89
C VAL A 136 -0.75 3.82 8.27
N LYS A 137 -0.70 3.11 9.41
CA LYS A 137 0.46 2.30 9.81
C LYS A 137 0.78 1.25 8.75
N HIS A 138 -0.22 0.50 8.28
CA HIS A 138 -0.03 -0.51 7.25
C HIS A 138 0.36 0.08 5.88
N ALA A 139 -0.21 1.23 5.49
CA ALA A 139 0.17 1.89 4.24
C ALA A 139 1.61 2.43 4.31
N TYR A 140 2.01 2.97 5.44
CA TYR A 140 3.36 3.45 5.66
C TYR A 140 4.35 2.28 5.70
N ILE A 141 4.04 1.20 6.43
CA ILE A 141 4.84 -0.03 6.44
C ILE A 141 4.96 -0.61 5.02
N ALA A 142 3.85 -0.67 4.28
CA ALA A 142 3.87 -1.14 2.89
C ALA A 142 4.67 -0.22 1.96
N ALA A 143 4.69 1.08 2.20
CA ALA A 143 5.53 2.02 1.47
C ALA A 143 7.01 1.94 1.87
N LEU A 144 7.30 1.58 3.12
CA LEU A 144 8.65 1.29 3.61
C LEU A 144 9.16 -0.09 3.16
N GLN A 145 8.26 -1.06 2.90
CA GLN A 145 8.60 -2.39 2.37
C GLN A 145 8.94 -2.39 0.88
N THR A 146 9.20 -1.22 0.31
CA THR A 146 9.79 -1.10 -1.02
C THR A 146 11.30 -1.41 -0.97
N GLU A 147 11.89 -1.64 -2.13
CA GLU A 147 13.33 -1.88 -2.31
C GLU A 147 14.21 -0.91 -1.50
N SER A 148 13.74 0.32 -1.26
CA SER A 148 14.46 1.32 -0.46
C SER A 148 14.53 1.00 1.03
N LEU A 149 13.58 0.24 1.61
CA LEU A 149 13.67 -0.19 3.01
C LEU A 149 14.61 -1.37 3.17
N GLU A 150 14.55 -2.35 2.28
CA GLU A 150 15.45 -3.51 2.31
C GLU A 150 16.89 -3.04 2.20
N ASN A 151 17.17 -2.12 1.28
CA ASN A 151 18.46 -1.46 1.18
C ASN A 151 18.83 -0.70 2.46
N MET A 152 17.88 -0.01 3.10
CA MET A 152 18.12 0.69 4.36
C MET A 152 18.39 -0.29 5.51
N VAL A 153 17.66 -1.40 5.60
CA VAL A 153 17.89 -2.46 6.60
C VAL A 153 19.29 -3.05 6.43
N GLU A 154 19.72 -3.30 5.19
CA GLU A 154 21.04 -3.83 4.92
C GLU A 154 22.17 -2.84 5.29
N VAL A 155 22.00 -1.55 4.96
CA VAL A 155 22.94 -0.50 5.36
C VAL A 155 22.97 -0.37 6.88
N VAL A 156 21.82 -0.36 7.55
CA VAL A 156 21.74 -0.30 9.02
C VAL A 156 22.41 -1.53 9.64
N ARG A 157 22.17 -2.71 9.10
CA ARG A 157 22.82 -3.95 9.57
C ARG A 157 24.32 -3.85 9.46
N LYS A 158 24.85 -3.39 8.33
CA LYS A 158 26.27 -3.29 8.07
C LYS A 158 26.95 -2.23 8.93
N GLU A 159 26.38 -1.01 8.98
CA GLU A 159 27.01 0.16 9.64
C GLU A 159 26.76 0.19 11.15
N MET A 160 25.69 -0.46 11.63
CA MET A 160 25.25 -0.37 13.02
C MET A 160 25.32 -1.70 13.77
N GLN A 161 25.89 -2.74 13.15
CA GLN A 161 26.09 -4.05 13.79
C GLN A 161 26.90 -3.90 15.08
N GLY A 162 26.36 -4.44 16.17
CA GLY A 162 27.01 -4.39 17.49
C GLY A 162 26.90 -3.03 18.21
N LYS A 163 26.19 -2.03 17.63
CA LYS A 163 25.97 -0.73 18.27
C LYS A 163 24.68 -0.71 19.09
N THR A 164 24.70 0.00 20.20
CA THR A 164 23.50 0.24 21.00
C THR A 164 22.56 1.23 20.29
N TYR A 165 21.29 1.25 20.64
CA TYR A 165 20.34 2.20 20.07
C TYR A 165 20.76 3.67 20.28
N ARG A 166 21.38 3.98 21.40
CA ARG A 166 21.97 5.30 21.67
C ARG A 166 22.98 5.69 20.58
N GLN A 167 23.88 4.79 20.23
CA GLN A 167 24.83 4.97 19.13
C GLN A 167 24.12 5.07 17.77
N VAL A 168 23.06 4.28 17.57
CA VAL A 168 22.22 4.38 16.38
C VAL A 168 21.59 5.76 16.25
N VAL A 169 21.09 6.35 17.34
CA VAL A 169 20.53 7.69 17.36
C VAL A 169 21.57 8.75 16.97
N ALA A 170 22.77 8.65 17.52
CA ALA A 170 23.88 9.55 17.17
C ALA A 170 24.20 9.44 15.66
N TYR A 171 24.32 8.23 15.15
CA TYR A 171 24.55 7.98 13.72
C TYR A 171 23.36 8.32 12.83
N THR A 172 22.13 8.25 13.34
CA THR A 172 20.94 8.59 12.53
C THR A 172 21.01 10.02 12.03
N THR A 173 21.55 10.92 12.80
CA THR A 173 21.75 12.33 12.38
C THR A 173 22.80 12.44 11.28
N VAL A 174 23.85 11.62 11.33
CA VAL A 174 24.80 11.46 10.21
C VAL A 174 24.13 10.84 9.01
N PHE A 175 23.27 9.85 9.20
CA PHE A 175 22.47 9.21 8.16
C PHE A 175 21.52 10.16 7.44
N VAL A 176 20.93 11.10 8.14
CA VAL A 176 20.10 12.17 7.53
C VAL A 176 20.90 12.95 6.49
N ARG A 177 22.17 13.16 6.75
CA ARG A 177 23.11 13.84 5.85
C ARG A 177 23.46 12.95 4.66
N LEU A 178 23.78 11.67 4.90
CA LEU A 178 24.15 10.69 3.87
C LEU A 178 23.00 10.39 2.91
N LEU A 179 21.78 10.33 3.42
CA LEU A 179 20.60 10.07 2.61
C LEU A 179 20.07 11.31 1.88
N ASN A 180 20.70 12.48 2.04
CA ASN A 180 20.28 13.77 1.42
C ASN A 180 18.78 14.11 1.64
N LYS A 181 18.12 13.47 2.64
CA LYS A 181 16.68 13.58 2.84
C LYS A 181 16.25 14.83 3.57
N VAL A 182 17.18 15.51 4.24
CA VAL A 182 16.90 16.76 4.93
C VAL A 182 18.00 17.77 4.60
N LYS A 183 17.65 18.84 3.86
CA LYS A 183 18.59 19.89 3.49
C LYS A 183 18.82 20.89 4.64
N GLY A 184 20.05 21.40 4.76
CA GLY A 184 20.38 22.52 5.66
C GLY A 184 20.62 22.13 7.12
N ILE A 185 20.96 20.86 7.40
CA ILE A 185 21.43 20.43 8.72
C ILE A 185 22.92 20.23 8.67
N THR A 186 23.62 20.99 9.52
CA THR A 186 25.06 20.81 9.80
C THR A 186 25.14 19.91 11.03
N VAL A 187 25.91 18.85 10.99
CA VAL A 187 26.09 17.92 12.10
C VAL A 187 27.49 18.10 12.66
N ASP A 188 27.55 18.39 13.95
CA ASP A 188 28.79 18.37 14.74
C ASP A 188 28.88 16.97 15.40
N GLU A 189 29.73 16.11 14.87
CA GLU A 189 29.86 14.71 15.29
C GLU A 189 30.37 14.58 16.74
N ASP A 190 31.22 15.47 17.19
CA ASP A 190 31.74 15.46 18.56
C ASP A 190 30.64 15.89 19.56
N ALA A 191 29.88 16.93 19.22
CA ALA A 191 28.74 17.36 20.03
C ALA A 191 27.65 16.26 20.11
N LEU A 192 27.49 15.49 19.05
CA LEU A 192 26.54 14.35 18.98
C LEU A 192 26.95 13.23 19.93
N THR A 193 28.21 12.82 19.89
CA THR A 193 28.74 11.77 20.75
C THR A 193 28.61 12.16 22.23
N ASN A 194 29.00 13.38 22.57
CA ASN A 194 28.88 13.87 23.93
C ASN A 194 27.44 14.02 24.43
N LEU A 195 26.51 14.32 23.56
CA LEU A 195 25.08 14.46 23.90
C LEU A 195 24.41 13.09 24.06
N SER A 196 24.78 12.12 23.21
CA SER A 196 24.24 10.78 23.27
C SER A 196 24.62 10.07 24.56
N ASP A 197 25.81 10.34 25.12
CA ASP A 197 26.27 9.71 26.36
C ASP A 197 25.51 10.21 27.62
N LYS A 198 24.87 11.36 27.52
CA LYS A 198 24.10 11.98 28.61
C LYS A 198 22.60 11.70 28.55
N THR A 199 22.11 11.07 27.51
CA THR A 199 20.70 10.87 27.29
C THR A 199 20.32 9.41 27.45
N ASN A 200 19.24 9.13 28.15
CA ASN A 200 18.72 7.77 28.23
C ASN A 200 17.74 7.53 27.10
N PHE A 201 18.13 6.66 26.17
CA PHE A 201 17.27 6.18 25.08
C PHE A 201 16.98 4.70 25.32
N GLY A 202 15.72 4.38 25.57
CA GLY A 202 15.25 3.01 25.77
C GLY A 202 13.94 2.79 25.01
N PHE A 203 13.53 1.53 24.89
CA PHE A 203 12.28 1.17 24.23
C PHE A 203 11.16 0.94 25.25
N ASP A 204 11.52 0.71 26.50
CA ASP A 204 10.55 0.48 27.59
C ASP A 204 9.74 1.75 27.95
N ASP A 205 10.27 2.92 27.65
CA ASP A 205 9.62 4.23 27.83
C ASP A 205 9.75 5.06 26.55
N CYS A 206 8.90 4.79 25.58
CA CYS A 206 8.85 5.51 24.31
C CYS A 206 8.58 7.02 24.49
N GLU A 207 7.77 7.40 25.50
CA GLU A 207 7.45 8.80 25.75
C GLU A 207 8.69 9.59 26.17
N SER A 208 9.44 9.08 27.13
CA SER A 208 10.70 9.69 27.58
C SER A 208 11.71 9.75 26.45
N THR A 209 11.85 8.66 25.71
CA THR A 209 12.76 8.57 24.57
C THR A 209 12.43 9.59 23.49
N VAL A 210 11.17 9.75 23.10
CA VAL A 210 10.75 10.78 22.11
C VAL A 210 11.00 12.19 22.64
N ARG A 211 10.76 12.44 23.93
CA ARG A 211 11.06 13.73 24.56
C ARG A 211 12.55 14.05 24.48
N HIS A 212 13.41 13.10 24.77
CA HIS A 212 14.86 13.23 24.67
C HIS A 212 15.32 13.40 23.22
N LEU A 213 14.76 12.63 22.27
CA LEU A 213 15.06 12.79 20.85
C LEU A 213 14.73 14.20 20.35
N LYS A 214 13.53 14.72 20.69
CA LYS A 214 13.13 16.09 20.30
C LYS A 214 14.08 17.15 20.89
N LYS A 215 14.51 16.99 22.13
CA LYS A 215 15.46 17.87 22.79
C LYS A 215 16.85 17.79 22.11
N TYR A 216 17.28 16.57 21.83
CA TYR A 216 18.53 16.27 21.14
C TYR A 216 18.58 16.91 19.75
N ILE A 217 17.57 16.68 18.91
CA ILE A 217 17.48 17.22 17.55
C ILE A 217 17.52 18.76 17.56
N LYS A 218 16.87 19.40 18.53
CA LYS A 218 16.88 20.86 18.65
C LYS A 218 18.27 21.46 18.87
N HIS A 219 19.18 20.71 19.47
CA HIS A 219 20.51 21.21 19.86
C HIS A 219 21.62 20.81 18.88
N VAL A 220 21.35 19.85 18.00
CA VAL A 220 22.34 19.30 17.06
C VAL A 220 22.95 20.36 16.13
N ASN A 221 22.23 21.41 15.84
CA ASN A 221 22.62 22.40 14.84
C ASN A 221 23.24 23.71 15.45
N GLY A 222 23.57 23.71 16.75
CA GLY A 222 24.05 24.90 17.44
C GLY A 222 23.05 26.07 17.50
N LYS A 223 21.91 25.94 16.78
CA LYS A 223 20.75 26.85 16.77
C LYS A 223 19.50 26.06 17.01
N PRO A 224 18.53 26.54 17.79
CA PRO A 224 17.28 25.85 18.02
C PRO A 224 16.51 25.69 16.72
N LEU A 225 16.21 24.44 16.36
CA LEU A 225 15.35 24.11 15.23
C LEU A 225 13.89 24.41 15.57
N ASN A 226 13.14 24.91 14.59
CA ASN A 226 11.70 25.08 14.74
C ASN A 226 10.97 23.72 14.77
N SER A 227 9.73 23.70 15.27
CA SER A 227 8.94 22.46 15.42
C SER A 227 8.72 21.72 14.11
N GLN A 228 8.61 22.44 12.99
CA GLN A 228 8.42 21.86 11.68
C GLN A 228 9.67 21.08 11.23
N LYS A 229 10.87 21.65 11.45
CA LYS A 229 12.11 20.98 11.09
C LYS A 229 12.39 19.76 11.98
N VAL A 230 12.02 19.86 13.26
CA VAL A 230 12.07 18.71 14.18
C VAL A 230 11.15 17.59 13.69
N ALA A 231 9.91 17.90 13.30
CA ALA A 231 8.97 16.92 12.76
C ALA A 231 9.48 16.28 11.45
N GLU A 232 10.09 17.08 10.58
CA GLU A 232 10.71 16.59 9.34
C GLU A 232 11.82 15.55 9.65
N ILE A 233 12.70 15.86 10.58
CA ILE A 233 13.79 14.96 10.97
C ILE A 233 13.22 13.68 11.62
N MET A 234 12.27 13.82 12.54
CA MET A 234 11.64 12.66 13.18
C MET A 234 11.03 11.72 12.15
N GLY A 235 10.23 12.27 11.22
CA GLY A 235 9.50 11.46 10.22
C GLY A 235 10.39 10.87 9.13
N ARG A 236 11.35 11.64 8.62
CA ARG A 236 12.18 11.22 7.48
C ARG A 236 13.44 10.44 7.85
N ALA A 237 13.85 10.52 9.10
CA ALA A 237 15.06 9.87 9.56
C ALA A 237 14.82 8.89 10.71
N TYR A 238 14.32 9.35 11.85
CA TYR A 238 14.24 8.50 13.04
C TYR A 238 13.20 7.37 12.90
N VAL A 239 12.04 7.64 12.31
CA VAL A 239 11.04 6.60 12.08
C VAL A 239 11.60 5.46 11.19
N PRO A 240 12.08 5.71 9.96
CA PRO A 240 12.59 4.63 9.12
C PRO A 240 13.85 3.95 9.68
N VAL A 241 14.76 4.69 10.33
CA VAL A 241 15.97 4.09 10.91
C VAL A 241 15.65 3.24 12.13
N SER A 242 14.77 3.68 13.04
CA SER A 242 14.33 2.88 14.18
C SER A 242 13.66 1.59 13.72
N PHE A 243 12.82 1.67 12.70
CA PHE A 243 12.17 0.50 12.11
C PHE A 243 13.17 -0.47 11.48
N ALA A 244 14.13 0.05 10.68
CA ALA A 244 15.18 -0.74 10.07
C ALA A 244 16.12 -1.37 11.10
N TYR A 245 16.42 -0.65 12.18
CA TYR A 245 17.23 -1.16 13.28
C TYR A 245 16.54 -2.33 13.99
N GLY A 246 15.27 -2.17 14.39
CA GLY A 246 14.51 -3.26 15.00
C GLY A 246 14.49 -4.50 14.13
N ARG A 247 14.24 -4.36 12.84
CA ARG A 247 14.30 -5.48 11.90
C ARG A 247 15.68 -6.10 11.76
N SER A 248 16.74 -5.29 11.83
CA SER A 248 18.12 -5.79 11.69
C SER A 248 18.57 -6.65 12.88
N ILE A 249 18.03 -6.38 14.07
CA ILE A 249 18.34 -7.11 15.32
C ILE A 249 17.23 -8.06 15.76
N ASN A 250 16.13 -8.13 14.99
CA ASN A 250 14.93 -8.91 15.31
C ASN A 250 14.32 -8.55 16.68
N ASP A 251 14.18 -7.26 16.94
CA ASP A 251 13.61 -6.67 18.15
C ASP A 251 12.46 -5.73 17.79
N GLU A 252 11.30 -5.91 18.43
CA GLU A 252 10.10 -5.08 18.19
C GLU A 252 10.19 -3.71 18.86
N GLY A 253 10.96 -3.55 19.92
CA GLY A 253 11.06 -2.30 20.70
C GLY A 253 11.39 -1.07 19.84
N PRO A 254 12.40 -1.08 18.96
CA PRO A 254 12.65 0.02 18.04
C PRO A 254 11.51 0.25 17.03
N CYS A 255 10.78 -0.79 16.63
CA CYS A 255 9.60 -0.65 15.77
C CYS A 255 8.46 0.05 16.52
N ASP A 256 8.22 -0.31 17.77
CA ASP A 256 7.21 0.30 18.62
C ASP A 256 7.53 1.79 18.87
N LEU A 257 8.80 2.11 19.09
CA LEU A 257 9.25 3.50 19.19
C LEU A 257 8.96 4.27 17.89
N ALA A 258 9.20 3.67 16.71
CA ALA A 258 8.88 4.31 15.45
C ALA A 258 7.38 4.60 15.32
N PHE A 259 6.51 3.64 15.70
CA PHE A 259 5.06 3.84 15.73
C PHE A 259 4.66 4.93 16.73
N TYR A 260 5.23 4.94 17.92
CA TYR A 260 4.95 5.96 18.91
C TYR A 260 5.34 7.37 18.42
N ILE A 261 6.50 7.51 17.77
CA ILE A 261 6.90 8.76 17.12
C ILE A 261 5.83 9.24 16.14
N MET A 262 5.30 8.33 15.33
CA MET A 262 4.25 8.64 14.34
C MET A 262 2.95 9.12 14.99
N GLU A 263 2.63 8.65 16.19
CA GLU A 263 1.39 9.00 16.91
C GLU A 263 1.49 10.34 17.66
N VAL A 264 2.66 10.66 18.23
CA VAL A 264 2.80 11.81 19.14
C VAL A 264 3.51 13.01 18.55
N CYS A 265 4.06 12.90 17.34
CA CYS A 265 4.70 14.01 16.67
C CYS A 265 3.72 14.71 15.72
N TYR A 266 3.88 16.05 15.62
CA TYR A 266 3.14 16.84 14.66
C TYR A 266 3.70 16.65 13.25
N PRO A 267 2.85 16.66 12.22
CA PRO A 267 3.29 16.52 10.85
C PRO A 267 3.97 17.80 10.33
N GLU A 268 4.75 17.63 9.27
CA GLU A 268 5.19 18.74 8.46
C GLU A 268 4.00 19.50 7.86
N ARG A 269 4.14 20.80 7.63
CA ARG A 269 3.12 21.59 6.90
C ARG A 269 3.20 21.25 5.41
N THR A 270 2.55 20.17 5.01
CA THR A 270 2.49 19.68 3.63
C THR A 270 1.12 19.91 3.03
N GLU A 271 1.01 19.77 1.73
CA GLU A 271 -0.29 19.78 1.03
C GLU A 271 -1.21 18.66 1.54
N ALA A 272 -0.64 17.51 1.91
CA ALA A 272 -1.37 16.42 2.54
C ALA A 272 -2.05 16.86 3.83
N VAL A 273 -1.36 17.60 4.70
CA VAL A 273 -1.93 18.12 5.96
C VAL A 273 -3.08 19.10 5.71
N LYS A 274 -2.96 19.95 4.68
CA LYS A 274 -4.06 20.87 4.30
C LYS A 274 -5.28 20.10 3.85
N ARG A 275 -5.10 19.09 3.01
CA ARG A 275 -6.20 18.22 2.54
C ARG A 275 -6.83 17.46 3.69
N MET A 276 -6.03 16.89 4.61
CA MET A 276 -6.54 16.20 5.80
C MET A 276 -7.45 17.09 6.63
N LYS A 277 -7.10 18.37 6.81
CA LYS A 277 -7.98 19.33 7.50
C LYS A 277 -9.29 19.54 6.75
N GLY A 278 -9.26 19.59 5.42
CA GLY A 278 -10.45 19.62 4.58
C GLY A 278 -11.36 18.39 4.77
N TYR A 279 -10.79 17.22 5.07
CA TYR A 279 -11.53 15.99 5.41
C TYR A 279 -11.94 15.87 6.88
N GLY A 280 -11.76 16.92 7.69
CA GLY A 280 -12.22 16.97 9.07
C GLY A 280 -11.25 16.38 10.10
N PHE A 281 -9.97 16.20 9.76
CA PHE A 281 -8.93 15.89 10.74
C PHE A 281 -8.57 17.17 11.50
N SER A 282 -8.96 17.27 12.76
CA SER A 282 -8.69 18.46 13.58
C SER A 282 -7.22 18.58 13.97
N SER A 283 -6.57 17.47 14.27
CA SER A 283 -5.18 17.41 14.75
C SER A 283 -4.47 16.21 14.15
N PRO A 284 -4.08 16.27 12.85
CA PRO A 284 -3.40 15.16 12.21
C PRO A 284 -2.04 14.91 12.87
N THR A 285 -1.70 13.64 13.07
CA THR A 285 -0.39 13.21 13.58
C THR A 285 0.64 13.13 12.45
N LEU A 286 1.91 12.92 12.80
CA LEU A 286 2.96 12.66 11.82
C LEU A 286 2.63 11.40 11.01
N GLY A 287 2.16 10.34 11.68
CA GLY A 287 1.74 9.10 11.03
C GLY A 287 0.59 9.29 10.04
N ASP A 288 -0.41 10.08 10.41
CA ASP A 288 -1.51 10.44 9.51
C ASP A 288 -0.98 11.11 8.24
N SER A 289 -0.10 12.10 8.40
CA SER A 289 0.50 12.82 7.28
C SER A 289 1.35 11.92 6.39
N MET A 290 2.15 11.04 6.98
CA MET A 290 3.00 10.09 6.24
C MET A 290 2.15 9.08 5.49
N GLY A 291 1.11 8.55 6.11
CA GLY A 291 0.15 7.64 5.48
C GLY A 291 -0.59 8.30 4.33
N VAL A 292 -1.11 9.50 4.52
CA VAL A 292 -1.78 10.26 3.46
C VAL A 292 -0.82 10.58 2.30
N ASN A 293 0.44 10.96 2.59
CA ASN A 293 1.43 11.16 1.53
C ASN A 293 1.73 9.87 0.75
N ALA A 294 1.85 8.75 1.44
CA ALA A 294 2.04 7.44 0.79
C ALA A 294 0.84 7.05 -0.08
N LEU A 295 -0.36 7.41 0.37
CA LEU A 295 -1.60 7.23 -0.37
C LEU A 295 -1.68 8.14 -1.59
N MET A 296 -1.41 9.44 -1.42
CA MET A 296 -1.45 10.42 -2.50
C MET A 296 -0.49 10.06 -3.62
N GLY A 297 0.72 9.62 -3.29
CA GLY A 297 1.71 9.15 -4.28
C GLY A 297 1.23 7.95 -5.10
N LYS A 298 0.29 7.16 -4.57
CA LYS A 298 -0.34 6.03 -5.27
C LYS A 298 -1.65 6.40 -5.94
N CYS A 299 -2.38 7.40 -5.41
CA CYS A 299 -3.69 7.82 -5.93
C CYS A 299 -3.63 8.82 -7.11
N MET A 300 -2.49 9.42 -7.38
CA MET A 300 -2.32 10.29 -8.55
C MET A 300 -2.11 9.43 -9.81
N GLY A 301 -3.19 8.97 -10.42
CA GLY A 301 -3.21 8.04 -11.55
C GLY A 301 -3.39 6.59 -11.10
N CYS A 302 -4.12 6.37 -9.99
CA CYS A 302 -4.20 5.09 -9.37
C CYS A 302 -5.02 4.10 -10.18
N ASP A 303 -4.45 2.96 -10.33
CA ASP A 303 -5.13 1.73 -10.66
C ASP A 303 -5.97 1.31 -9.43
N CYS A 304 -7.23 1.74 -9.38
CA CYS A 304 -8.15 1.44 -8.28
C CYS A 304 -8.33 -0.06 -8.08
N ILE A 305 -8.13 -0.86 -9.11
CA ILE A 305 -8.20 -2.33 -9.07
C ILE A 305 -7.15 -2.90 -8.10
N ASN A 306 -6.02 -2.22 -7.95
CA ASN A 306 -4.93 -2.64 -7.05
C ASN A 306 -4.96 -1.92 -5.69
N CYS A 307 -5.90 -1.00 -5.48
CA CYS A 307 -5.93 -0.14 -4.31
C CYS A 307 -6.62 -0.81 -3.12
N ARG A 308 -5.88 -1.04 -2.03
CA ARG A 308 -6.43 -1.59 -0.78
C ARG A 308 -7.45 -0.67 -0.09
N PHE A 309 -7.37 0.63 -0.34
CA PHE A 309 -8.30 1.62 0.23
C PHE A 309 -9.62 1.64 -0.50
N ALA A 310 -9.61 1.51 -1.83
CA ALA A 310 -10.80 1.29 -2.61
C ALA A 310 -11.52 0.02 -2.13
N LEU A 311 -10.78 -1.07 -1.92
CA LEU A 311 -11.34 -2.31 -1.39
C LEU A 311 -11.95 -2.15 0.01
N ALA A 312 -11.27 -1.44 0.92
CA ALA A 312 -11.78 -1.18 2.26
C ALA A 312 -13.06 -0.33 2.22
N TYR A 313 -13.09 0.69 1.37
CA TYR A 313 -14.27 1.54 1.17
C TYR A 313 -15.47 0.71 0.70
N ILE A 314 -15.30 -0.09 -0.36
CA ILE A 314 -16.36 -0.91 -0.91
C ILE A 314 -16.86 -1.95 0.10
N LYS A 315 -15.95 -2.65 0.80
CA LYS A 315 -16.33 -3.61 1.84
C LYS A 315 -17.12 -2.99 2.98
N ASN A 316 -16.78 -1.77 3.39
CA ASN A 316 -17.55 -1.08 4.43
C ASN A 316 -18.96 -0.70 3.95
N LYS A 317 -19.10 -0.28 2.68
CA LYS A 317 -20.41 0.01 2.08
C LYS A 317 -21.27 -1.25 1.88
N MET A 318 -20.65 -2.42 1.68
CA MET A 318 -21.38 -3.70 1.61
C MET A 318 -21.89 -4.17 2.98
N ASN A 319 -21.21 -3.79 4.07
CA ASN A 319 -21.50 -4.27 5.42
C ASN A 319 -22.32 -3.28 6.28
N GLY A 320 -22.56 -2.07 5.79
CA GLY A 320 -23.36 -1.03 6.44
C GLY A 320 -24.73 -0.91 5.83
#